data_f824ab0747f2a555e306c3ed32f1325b
#
_entry.id   f824ab0747f2a555e306c3ed32f1325b
#
_cell.length_a   1.000
_cell.length_b   1.000
_cell.length_c   1.000
_cell.angle_alpha   90.00
_cell.angle_beta   90.00
_cell.angle_gamma   90.00
#
_symmetry.space_group_name_H-M   'P 1'
#
loop_
_entity.id
_entity.type
_entity.pdbx_description
1 polymer ?
#
loop_
_entity_poly.entity_id
_entity_poly.type
_entity_poly.pdbx_seq_one_letter_code
_entity_poly.pdbx_strand_id
1 'polypeptide(L)'
;GVYGAGIGGGQGGVGEQIYVYSGKLTVRSVSEGAGIGGGQGGPGRFIYIKGGTVNAGSESGGAGIGSGDQDGQNKSEDAHHIEISGGTVEAWSNYAGAGIGGGRGGSGYDISITGGVVRAQGYLGAGIGGGMNGNSGNILIKDTTLTALAFPLYQDYGYTELSASAVGRGSNRAYYMAVMQDQEFAMSIEENIKIGASDGKSVWLSATGWQWRHNQEPYKKYWGTTTELLIPNEN
;
A
#
# COMPACT_ATOMS: atom_id res chain seq x y z
N GLY A 1 5.02 18.73 12.58
CA GLY A 1 6.08 18.14 13.43
C GLY A 1 6.94 17.20 12.58
N VAL A 2 8.19 17.01 12.95
CA VAL A 2 9.13 16.22 12.12
C VAL A 2 8.72 14.75 12.07
N TYR A 3 8.07 14.23 13.12
CA TYR A 3 7.69 12.81 13.23
C TYR A 3 6.17 12.57 13.29
N GLY A 4 5.39 13.60 13.15
CA GLY A 4 3.94 13.51 13.15
C GLY A 4 3.38 13.22 11.76
N ALA A 5 2.17 12.70 11.73
CA ALA A 5 1.37 12.63 10.51
C ALA A 5 1.03 14.05 10.01
N GLY A 6 0.77 14.18 8.71
CA GLY A 6 0.23 15.42 8.16
C GLY A 6 -1.16 15.74 8.71
N ILE A 7 -2.01 14.71 8.82
CA ILE A 7 -3.28 14.71 9.56
C ILE A 7 -3.32 13.45 10.40
N GLY A 8 -3.47 13.58 11.72
CA GLY A 8 -3.61 12.46 12.65
C GLY A 8 -2.67 12.53 13.82
N GLY A 9 -1.94 11.44 14.10
CA GLY A 9 -1.11 11.29 15.28
C GLY A 9 0.19 12.11 15.25
N GLY A 10 0.61 12.61 16.41
CA GLY A 10 1.99 13.06 16.65
C GLY A 10 2.94 11.85 16.75
N GLN A 11 4.21 12.09 17.09
CA GLN A 11 5.18 11.01 17.34
C GLN A 11 4.64 10.04 18.41
N GLY A 12 4.65 8.74 18.12
CA GLY A 12 4.04 7.69 18.94
C GLY A 12 2.50 7.72 18.96
N GLY A 13 1.90 8.68 18.27
CA GLY A 13 0.47 8.93 18.34
C GLY A 13 -0.34 8.20 17.28
N VAL A 14 -1.51 7.76 17.68
CA VAL A 14 -2.51 7.12 16.83
C VAL A 14 -3.17 8.16 15.93
N GLY A 15 -3.35 7.83 14.63
CA GLY A 15 -4.27 8.55 13.75
C GLY A 15 -5.54 7.72 13.57
N GLU A 16 -6.62 8.12 14.20
CA GLU A 16 -7.86 7.34 14.17
C GLU A 16 -9.11 8.20 14.01
N GLN A 17 -10.20 7.55 13.57
CA GLN A 17 -11.50 8.20 13.37
C GLN A 17 -11.43 9.42 12.44
N ILE A 18 -10.65 9.30 11.36
CA ILE A 18 -10.46 10.36 10.38
C ILE A 18 -11.47 10.20 9.26
N TYR A 19 -12.26 11.22 9.02
CA TYR A 19 -13.32 11.22 8.00
C TYR A 19 -13.09 12.34 6.99
N VAL A 20 -13.02 11.98 5.70
CA VAL A 20 -12.97 12.93 4.58
C VAL A 20 -14.21 12.73 3.71
N TYR A 21 -15.09 13.72 3.69
CA TYR A 21 -16.35 13.65 2.93
C TYR A 21 -16.27 14.39 1.60
N SER A 22 -15.54 15.50 1.55
CA SER A 22 -15.48 16.36 0.37
C SER A 22 -14.32 17.36 0.47
N GLY A 23 -14.18 18.20 -0.56
CA GLY A 23 -13.15 19.24 -0.61
C GLY A 23 -11.86 18.79 -1.25
N LYS A 24 -10.85 19.65 -1.19
CA LYS A 24 -9.50 19.35 -1.70
C LYS A 24 -8.51 19.35 -0.54
N LEU A 25 -7.85 18.23 -0.36
CA LEU A 25 -6.90 17.99 0.71
C LEU A 25 -5.54 17.61 0.11
N THR A 26 -4.50 18.36 0.46
CA THR A 26 -3.11 18.03 0.13
C THR A 26 -2.32 17.97 1.42
N VAL A 27 -1.84 16.79 1.76
CA VAL A 27 -1.26 16.50 3.06
C VAL A 27 0.04 15.74 2.88
N ARG A 28 1.06 16.14 3.63
CA ARG A 28 2.36 15.48 3.56
C ARG A 28 3.02 15.40 4.92
N SER A 29 3.54 14.24 5.26
CA SER A 29 4.56 14.10 6.30
C SER A 29 5.94 14.20 5.65
N VAL A 30 6.78 15.07 6.19
CA VAL A 30 8.14 15.28 5.67
C VAL A 30 9.16 14.29 6.23
N SER A 31 8.74 13.45 7.16
CA SER A 31 9.58 12.44 7.81
C SER A 31 8.81 11.13 7.98
N GLU A 32 8.80 10.56 9.14
CA GLU A 32 8.43 9.17 9.41
C GLU A 32 6.94 8.96 9.75
N GLY A 33 6.16 10.03 9.85
CA GLY A 33 4.70 9.94 10.01
C GLY A 33 4.00 9.61 8.70
N ALA A 34 2.77 9.17 8.77
CA ALA A 34 1.89 9.02 7.62
C ALA A 34 1.47 10.38 7.04
N GLY A 35 1.09 10.44 5.77
CA GLY A 35 0.38 11.60 5.23
C GLY A 35 -0.93 11.83 6.01
N ILE A 36 -1.78 10.81 6.05
CA ILE A 36 -3.00 10.76 6.89
C ILE A 36 -2.93 9.50 7.74
N GLY A 37 -2.97 9.64 9.06
CA GLY A 37 -2.99 8.51 10.00
C GLY A 37 -2.03 8.63 11.15
N GLY A 38 -1.22 7.61 11.41
CA GLY A 38 -0.30 7.55 12.53
C GLY A 38 0.94 8.42 12.37
N GLY A 39 1.43 8.99 13.49
CA GLY A 39 2.80 9.51 13.53
C GLY A 39 3.82 8.38 13.56
N GLN A 40 5.12 8.72 13.60
CA GLN A 40 6.19 7.72 13.76
C GLN A 40 5.88 6.82 14.97
N GLY A 41 5.93 5.50 14.79
CA GLY A 41 5.61 4.51 15.81
C GLY A 41 4.11 4.35 16.10
N GLY A 42 3.23 5.10 15.45
CA GLY A 42 1.80 5.07 15.70
C GLY A 42 0.98 4.41 14.57
N PRO A 43 -0.13 3.74 14.92
CA PRO A 43 -1.03 3.17 13.95
C PRO A 43 -1.88 4.22 13.25
N GLY A 44 -2.31 3.91 12.01
CA GLY A 44 -3.39 4.61 11.32
C GLY A 44 -4.58 3.69 11.19
N ARG A 45 -5.71 4.07 11.78
CA ARG A 45 -6.88 3.18 11.82
C ARG A 45 -8.20 3.93 11.82
N PHE A 46 -9.26 3.24 11.35
CA PHE A 46 -10.58 3.85 11.22
C PHE A 46 -10.54 5.14 10.39
N ILE A 47 -9.92 5.04 9.20
CA ILE A 47 -9.77 6.14 8.25
C ILE A 47 -10.78 5.95 7.13
N TYR A 48 -11.65 6.94 6.93
CA TYR A 48 -12.76 6.86 6.01
C TYR A 48 -12.71 8.01 5.00
N ILE A 49 -12.47 7.68 3.73
CA ILE A 49 -12.52 8.64 2.62
C ILE A 49 -13.75 8.34 1.78
N LYS A 50 -14.75 9.21 1.89
CA LYS A 50 -16.06 9.07 1.23
C LYS A 50 -16.22 9.97 0.01
N GLY A 51 -15.31 10.94 -0.16
CA GLY A 51 -15.33 11.85 -1.29
C GLY A 51 -14.23 12.90 -1.24
N GLY A 52 -14.28 13.84 -2.18
CA GLY A 52 -13.27 14.88 -2.32
C GLY A 52 -12.08 14.50 -3.18
N THR A 53 -11.09 15.39 -3.19
CA THR A 53 -9.79 15.17 -3.84
C THR A 53 -8.73 15.16 -2.76
N VAL A 54 -8.10 14.01 -2.55
CA VAL A 54 -7.12 13.77 -1.49
C VAL A 54 -5.78 13.44 -2.13
N ASN A 55 -4.75 14.21 -1.79
CA ASN A 55 -3.35 13.88 -2.06
C ASN A 55 -2.64 13.76 -0.72
N ALA A 56 -2.28 12.54 -0.35
CA ALA A 56 -1.69 12.23 0.94
C ALA A 56 -0.37 11.48 0.76
N GLY A 57 0.71 11.96 1.37
CA GLY A 57 2.01 11.37 1.18
C GLY A 57 2.94 11.39 2.38
N SER A 58 3.89 10.46 2.35
CA SER A 58 5.03 10.42 3.26
C SER A 58 6.34 10.45 2.46
N GLU A 59 7.25 11.31 2.85
CA GLU A 59 8.56 11.42 2.19
C GLU A 59 9.54 10.32 2.65
N SER A 60 9.24 9.62 3.73
CA SER A 60 10.12 8.63 4.34
C SER A 60 9.39 7.31 4.59
N GLY A 61 9.45 6.81 5.82
CA GLY A 61 9.00 5.46 6.14
C GLY A 61 7.52 5.31 6.46
N GLY A 62 6.78 6.38 6.66
CA GLY A 62 5.34 6.32 6.89
C GLY A 62 4.55 6.00 5.63
N ALA A 63 3.32 5.55 5.78
CA ALA A 63 2.39 5.35 4.69
C ALA A 63 1.86 6.69 4.13
N GLY A 64 1.39 6.70 2.88
CA GLY A 64 0.60 7.82 2.37
C GLY A 64 -0.68 8.00 3.21
N ILE A 65 -1.44 6.90 3.37
CA ILE A 65 -2.61 6.81 4.25
C ILE A 65 -2.46 5.54 5.08
N GLY A 66 -2.35 5.68 6.41
CA GLY A 66 -2.23 4.54 7.31
C GLY A 66 -1.27 4.75 8.47
N SER A 67 -0.38 3.81 8.77
CA SER A 67 0.53 3.93 9.90
C SER A 67 1.82 4.71 9.58
N GLY A 68 2.41 5.27 10.62
CA GLY A 68 3.75 5.85 10.54
C GLY A 68 4.85 4.78 10.44
N ASP A 69 6.08 5.22 10.25
CA ASP A 69 7.27 4.38 10.30
C ASP A 69 7.49 3.86 11.73
N GLN A 70 8.08 2.67 11.85
CA GLN A 70 8.57 2.21 13.17
C GLN A 70 9.69 3.15 13.67
N ASP A 71 9.71 3.37 14.95
CA ASP A 71 10.69 4.28 15.59
C ASP A 71 12.03 3.62 15.95
N GLY A 72 12.29 2.43 15.44
CA GLY A 72 13.49 1.64 15.72
C GLY A 72 13.53 0.96 17.10
N GLN A 73 12.68 1.38 18.01
CA GLN A 73 12.54 0.84 19.38
C GLN A 73 11.26 0.03 19.53
N ASN A 74 10.20 0.46 18.86
CA ASN A 74 8.89 -0.16 18.89
C ASN A 74 8.54 -0.72 17.52
N LYS A 75 7.78 -1.79 17.49
CA LYS A 75 7.17 -2.27 16.25
C LYS A 75 6.30 -1.14 15.72
N SER A 76 6.40 -0.86 14.42
CA SER A 76 5.34 -0.09 13.78
C SER A 76 4.04 -0.81 14.06
N GLU A 77 3.07 -0.08 14.61
CA GLU A 77 1.75 -0.65 14.70
C GLU A 77 1.10 -0.70 13.32
N ASP A 78 0.27 -1.69 13.11
CA ASP A 78 -0.35 -1.96 11.84
C ASP A 78 -1.38 -0.89 11.46
N ALA A 79 -1.54 -0.65 10.18
CA ALA A 79 -2.66 0.11 9.66
C ALA A 79 -3.84 -0.82 9.44
N HIS A 80 -5.03 -0.41 9.89
CA HIS A 80 -6.23 -1.22 9.69
C HIS A 80 -7.52 -0.41 9.65
N HIS A 81 -8.59 -1.01 9.10
CA HIS A 81 -9.90 -0.37 8.93
C HIS A 81 -9.78 0.95 8.14
N ILE A 82 -9.18 0.86 6.95
CA ILE A 82 -9.11 1.96 6.00
C ILE A 82 -10.16 1.73 4.93
N GLU A 83 -11.10 2.66 4.80
CA GLU A 83 -12.19 2.59 3.83
C GLU A 83 -12.13 3.77 2.86
N ILE A 84 -12.11 3.48 1.56
CA ILE A 84 -12.24 4.46 0.49
C ILE A 84 -13.45 4.07 -0.33
N SER A 85 -14.54 4.83 -0.19
CA SER A 85 -15.80 4.58 -0.88
C SER A 85 -16.15 5.62 -1.95
N GLY A 86 -15.26 6.61 -2.16
CA GLY A 86 -15.44 7.62 -3.19
C GLY A 86 -14.31 8.63 -3.24
N GLY A 87 -14.44 9.58 -4.18
CA GLY A 87 -13.47 10.66 -4.38
C GLY A 87 -12.35 10.32 -5.35
N THR A 88 -11.40 11.25 -5.47
CA THR A 88 -10.12 11.06 -6.17
C THR A 88 -9.01 11.07 -5.15
N VAL A 89 -8.37 9.93 -4.97
CA VAL A 89 -7.36 9.71 -3.92
C VAL A 89 -6.03 9.38 -4.55
N GLU A 90 -5.02 10.15 -4.21
CA GLU A 90 -3.62 9.85 -4.49
C GLU A 90 -2.90 9.68 -3.14
N ALA A 91 -2.40 8.48 -2.90
CA ALA A 91 -1.70 8.13 -1.68
C ALA A 91 -0.33 7.56 -2.02
N TRP A 92 0.75 8.12 -1.44
CA TRP A 92 2.09 7.73 -1.81
C TRP A 92 3.07 7.72 -0.64
N SER A 93 4.07 6.85 -0.74
CA SER A 93 5.24 6.84 0.14
C SER A 93 6.50 6.79 -0.72
N ASN A 94 7.41 7.72 -0.49
CA ASN A 94 8.64 7.86 -1.29
C ASN A 94 9.77 6.93 -0.82
N TYR A 95 9.58 6.16 0.26
CA TYR A 95 10.63 5.27 0.73
C TYR A 95 10.06 3.92 1.20
N ALA A 96 9.77 3.76 2.47
CA ALA A 96 9.56 2.42 3.03
C ALA A 96 8.11 2.09 3.39
N GLY A 97 7.22 3.07 3.38
CA GLY A 97 5.81 2.85 3.65
C GLY A 97 5.03 2.40 2.42
N ALA A 98 3.84 1.89 2.65
CA ALA A 98 2.85 1.65 1.60
C ALA A 98 2.22 2.97 1.11
N GLY A 99 1.66 2.97 -0.09
CA GLY A 99 0.78 4.05 -0.50
C GLY A 99 -0.43 4.15 0.44
N ILE A 100 -1.14 3.02 0.62
CA ILE A 100 -2.26 2.88 1.56
C ILE A 100 -1.98 1.64 2.41
N GLY A 101 -1.85 1.81 3.73
CA GLY A 101 -1.62 0.71 4.66
C GLY A 101 -0.48 0.94 5.64
N GLY A 102 0.46 0.01 5.77
CA GLY A 102 1.54 0.05 6.75
C GLY A 102 2.66 1.03 6.40
N GLY A 103 3.23 1.67 7.41
CA GLY A 103 4.56 2.26 7.33
C GLY A 103 5.65 1.19 7.36
N ARG A 104 6.94 1.55 7.35
CA ARG A 104 8.04 0.60 7.47
C ARG A 104 7.87 -0.26 8.72
N GLY A 105 7.91 -1.58 8.54
CA GLY A 105 7.68 -2.57 9.59
C GLY A 105 6.21 -2.81 9.95
N GLY A 106 5.30 -1.97 9.48
CA GLY A 106 3.87 -2.08 9.72
C GLY A 106 3.14 -2.81 8.61
N SER A 107 2.13 -3.55 8.98
CA SER A 107 1.26 -4.26 8.05
C SER A 107 0.02 -3.43 7.73
N GLY A 108 -0.68 -3.78 6.65
CA GLY A 108 -1.96 -3.18 6.27
C GLY A 108 -3.06 -4.24 6.23
N TYR A 109 -4.06 -4.10 7.09
CA TYR A 109 -5.19 -5.03 7.19
C TYR A 109 -6.53 -4.33 7.07
N ASP A 110 -7.56 -5.09 6.69
CA ASP A 110 -8.93 -4.60 6.62
C ASP A 110 -9.04 -3.30 5.81
N ILE A 111 -8.44 -3.31 4.62
CA ILE A 111 -8.47 -2.19 3.69
C ILE A 111 -9.57 -2.43 2.68
N SER A 112 -10.52 -1.50 2.58
CA SER A 112 -11.66 -1.60 1.67
C SER A 112 -11.69 -0.40 0.72
N ILE A 113 -11.57 -0.66 -0.58
CA ILE A 113 -11.68 0.34 -1.64
C ILE A 113 -12.87 -0.05 -2.52
N THR A 114 -13.98 0.66 -2.36
CA THR A 114 -15.25 0.30 -2.96
C THR A 114 -15.84 1.40 -3.84
N GLY A 115 -15.03 2.37 -4.22
CA GLY A 115 -15.44 3.45 -5.11
C GLY A 115 -14.33 4.45 -5.37
N GLY A 116 -14.62 5.40 -6.25
CA GLY A 116 -13.72 6.51 -6.58
C GLY A 116 -12.65 6.17 -7.61
N VAL A 117 -11.70 7.09 -7.73
CA VAL A 117 -10.48 6.95 -8.52
C VAL A 117 -9.31 6.98 -7.56
N VAL A 118 -8.59 5.88 -7.44
CA VAL A 118 -7.54 5.71 -6.43
C VAL A 118 -6.21 5.42 -7.11
N ARG A 119 -5.19 6.19 -6.76
CA ARG A 119 -3.79 5.92 -7.08
C ARG A 119 -3.03 5.71 -5.78
N ALA A 120 -2.49 4.53 -5.59
CA ALA A 120 -1.71 4.17 -4.41
C ALA A 120 -0.30 3.77 -4.83
N GLN A 121 0.72 4.39 -4.25
CA GLN A 121 2.11 4.18 -4.64
C GLN A 121 2.99 3.97 -3.40
N GLY A 122 3.63 2.82 -3.32
CA GLY A 122 4.75 2.57 -2.41
C GLY A 122 6.08 2.50 -3.18
N TYR A 123 7.19 2.69 -2.51
CA TYR A 123 8.52 2.47 -3.10
C TYR A 123 9.06 1.10 -2.64
N LEU A 124 9.46 0.96 -1.39
CA LEU A 124 9.80 -0.33 -0.76
C LEU A 124 8.60 -0.99 -0.08
N GLY A 125 7.54 -0.24 0.16
CA GLY A 125 6.25 -0.74 0.61
C GLY A 125 5.33 -1.05 -0.57
N ALA A 126 4.24 -1.71 -0.29
CA ALA A 126 3.20 -2.01 -1.26
C ALA A 126 2.51 -0.73 -1.77
N GLY A 127 1.92 -0.79 -2.96
CA GLY A 127 0.93 0.22 -3.33
C GLY A 127 -0.20 0.27 -2.30
N ILE A 128 -0.80 -0.90 -2.02
CA ILE A 128 -1.83 -1.09 -0.98
C ILE A 128 -1.46 -2.31 -0.16
N GLY A 129 -1.33 -2.16 1.16
CA GLY A 129 -1.03 -3.24 2.09
C GLY A 129 0.12 -2.96 3.04
N GLY A 130 1.14 -3.81 3.09
CA GLY A 130 2.27 -3.66 4.02
C GLY A 130 3.31 -2.66 3.57
N GLY A 131 3.92 -1.96 4.50
CA GLY A 131 5.19 -1.27 4.29
C GLY A 131 6.36 -2.26 4.17
N MET A 132 7.57 -1.78 3.95
CA MET A 132 8.78 -2.61 3.95
C MET A 132 8.85 -3.43 5.24
N ASN A 133 9.01 -4.74 5.13
CA ASN A 133 8.94 -5.75 6.20
C ASN A 133 7.55 -5.94 6.83
N GLY A 134 6.51 -5.36 6.25
CA GLY A 134 5.12 -5.52 6.69
C GLY A 134 4.34 -6.51 5.82
N ASN A 135 3.35 -7.13 6.41
CA ASN A 135 2.41 -8.03 5.75
C ASN A 135 1.13 -7.29 5.33
N SER A 136 0.23 -8.02 4.71
CA SER A 136 -1.10 -7.55 4.38
C SER A 136 -2.14 -8.60 4.72
N GLY A 137 -3.40 -8.21 4.79
CA GLY A 137 -4.52 -9.13 4.93
C GLY A 137 -5.87 -8.43 4.85
N ASN A 138 -6.89 -9.17 4.39
CA ASN A 138 -8.27 -8.67 4.25
C ASN A 138 -8.37 -7.39 3.42
N ILE A 139 -7.86 -7.41 2.20
CA ILE A 139 -7.99 -6.30 1.27
C ILE A 139 -9.14 -6.58 0.30
N LEU A 140 -10.11 -5.66 0.27
CA LEU A 140 -11.24 -5.70 -0.64
C LEU A 140 -11.15 -4.54 -1.62
N ILE A 141 -11.13 -4.83 -2.91
CA ILE A 141 -11.12 -3.83 -3.98
C ILE A 141 -12.23 -4.16 -4.96
N LYS A 142 -13.19 -3.25 -5.12
CA LYS A 142 -14.29 -3.38 -6.07
C LYS A 142 -14.84 -2.01 -6.48
N ASP A 143 -15.54 -1.95 -7.59
CA ASP A 143 -16.29 -0.76 -8.04
C ASP A 143 -15.46 0.54 -8.06
N THR A 144 -14.16 0.44 -8.34
CA THR A 144 -13.21 1.54 -8.31
C THR A 144 -12.34 1.57 -9.56
N THR A 145 -11.83 2.73 -9.91
CA THR A 145 -10.70 2.84 -10.84
C THR A 145 -9.42 2.92 -10.02
N LEU A 146 -8.61 1.86 -10.05
CA LEU A 146 -7.42 1.75 -9.21
C LEU A 146 -6.15 1.68 -10.05
N THR A 147 -5.15 2.45 -9.64
CA THR A 147 -3.75 2.27 -10.01
C THR A 147 -2.95 2.01 -8.74
N ALA A 148 -2.48 0.81 -8.54
CA ALA A 148 -1.60 0.46 -7.44
C ALA A 148 -0.18 0.20 -7.96
N LEU A 149 0.80 0.87 -7.39
CA LEU A 149 2.20 0.85 -7.82
C LEU A 149 3.10 0.45 -6.66
N ALA A 150 4.01 -0.47 -6.94
CA ALA A 150 5.17 -0.72 -6.10
C ALA A 150 6.41 -0.68 -6.98
N PHE A 151 7.49 -0.07 -6.52
CA PHE A 151 8.70 0.04 -7.31
C PHE A 151 9.69 -1.07 -6.95
N PRO A 152 10.40 -1.66 -7.93
CA PRO A 152 11.46 -2.61 -7.64
C PRO A 152 12.65 -1.92 -6.99
N LEU A 153 13.30 -2.59 -6.08
CA LEU A 153 14.62 -2.18 -5.61
C LEU A 153 15.64 -2.22 -6.76
N TYR A 154 16.46 -1.22 -6.82
CA TYR A 154 17.46 -0.94 -7.84
C TYR A 154 18.38 -2.13 -8.15
N GLN A 155 18.61 -2.38 -9.44
CA GLN A 155 19.42 -3.50 -9.97
C GLN A 155 20.95 -3.33 -9.86
N ASP A 156 21.46 -2.28 -9.22
CA ASP A 156 22.88 -1.87 -9.37
C ASP A 156 23.93 -2.81 -8.72
N TYR A 157 23.51 -3.87 -8.05
CA TYR A 157 24.47 -4.80 -7.41
C TYR A 157 24.22 -6.29 -7.73
N GLY A 158 23.61 -6.59 -8.86
CA GLY A 158 23.36 -7.99 -9.25
C GLY A 158 22.31 -8.70 -8.39
N TYR A 159 21.51 -7.94 -7.67
CA TYR A 159 20.43 -8.45 -6.84
C TYR A 159 19.12 -8.42 -7.63
N THR A 160 18.72 -9.58 -8.04
CA THR A 160 17.38 -9.77 -8.61
C THR A 160 16.36 -9.80 -7.46
N GLU A 161 15.67 -8.68 -7.24
CA GLU A 161 14.22 -8.73 -7.19
C GLU A 161 13.55 -9.05 -5.85
N LEU A 162 13.51 -8.10 -4.94
CA LEU A 162 12.53 -8.13 -3.85
C LEU A 162 11.71 -6.86 -3.86
N SER A 163 10.81 -6.80 -4.81
CA SER A 163 9.86 -5.71 -4.89
C SER A 163 8.70 -5.94 -3.94
N ALA A 164 8.14 -4.86 -3.45
CA ALA A 164 6.85 -4.86 -2.82
C ALA A 164 5.75 -5.23 -3.82
N SER A 165 4.65 -5.72 -3.33
CA SER A 165 3.46 -6.00 -4.14
C SER A 165 2.74 -4.71 -4.51
N ALA A 166 2.15 -4.63 -5.69
CA ALA A 166 1.23 -3.53 -5.97
C ALA A 166 0.06 -3.56 -4.97
N VAL A 167 -0.49 -4.75 -4.69
CA VAL A 167 -1.45 -5.00 -3.63
C VAL A 167 -0.99 -6.23 -2.85
N GLY A 168 -0.69 -6.06 -1.58
CA GLY A 168 -0.17 -7.15 -0.75
C GLY A 168 0.90 -6.68 0.22
N ARG A 169 1.86 -7.55 0.51
CA ARG A 169 2.96 -7.23 1.42
C ARG A 169 4.00 -6.29 0.80
N GLY A 170 4.71 -5.57 1.64
CA GLY A 170 5.89 -4.81 1.26
C GLY A 170 7.13 -5.69 1.03
N SER A 171 8.21 -5.08 0.57
CA SER A 171 9.50 -5.76 0.40
C SER A 171 10.04 -6.25 1.75
N ASN A 172 10.75 -7.39 1.76
CA ASN A 172 11.30 -7.95 2.99
C ASN A 172 12.83 -8.05 2.89
N ARG A 173 13.52 -7.28 3.72
CA ARG A 173 14.98 -7.27 3.74
C ARG A 173 15.60 -8.57 4.24
N ALA A 174 14.92 -9.34 5.10
CA ALA A 174 15.41 -10.64 5.58
C ALA A 174 15.25 -11.73 4.52
N TYR A 175 14.21 -11.66 3.72
CA TYR A 175 14.03 -12.50 2.54
C TYR A 175 15.11 -12.27 1.49
N TYR A 176 15.63 -11.06 1.43
CA TYR A 176 16.70 -10.62 0.55
C TYR A 176 17.96 -11.48 0.63
N MET A 177 18.33 -11.92 1.83
CA MET A 177 19.51 -12.75 2.05
C MET A 177 19.24 -14.24 1.82
N ALA A 178 18.01 -14.69 1.98
CA ALA A 178 17.65 -16.12 1.82
C ALA A 178 17.40 -16.48 0.35
N VAL A 179 16.90 -15.53 -0.45
CA VAL A 179 16.55 -15.75 -1.87
C VAL A 179 17.75 -15.87 -2.78
N MET A 180 18.91 -15.37 -2.36
CA MET A 180 20.15 -15.55 -3.11
C MET A 180 20.56 -17.02 -3.28
N GLN A 181 19.90 -17.95 -2.59
CA GLN A 181 20.23 -19.37 -2.62
C GLN A 181 19.24 -20.25 -3.40
N ASP A 182 17.99 -19.82 -3.66
CA ASP A 182 16.99 -20.64 -4.35
C ASP A 182 16.10 -19.86 -5.34
N GLN A 183 16.03 -20.32 -6.55
CA GLN A 183 15.66 -19.59 -7.78
C GLN A 183 14.16 -19.43 -8.09
N GLU A 184 13.21 -19.64 -7.22
CA GLU A 184 11.80 -19.48 -7.59
C GLU A 184 10.97 -18.75 -6.55
N PHE A 185 10.65 -17.46 -6.82
CA PHE A 185 9.61 -16.75 -6.07
C PHE A 185 8.44 -16.36 -6.95
N ALA A 186 7.29 -16.90 -6.61
CA ALA A 186 6.01 -16.41 -7.09
C ALA A 186 5.43 -15.50 -6.01
N MET A 187 5.32 -14.20 -6.29
CA MET A 187 4.49 -13.34 -5.45
C MET A 187 3.02 -13.66 -5.74
N SER A 188 2.37 -14.29 -4.78
CA SER A 188 0.93 -14.45 -4.81
C SER A 188 0.26 -13.14 -4.37
N ILE A 189 -0.84 -12.77 -4.99
CA ILE A 189 -1.84 -11.98 -4.27
C ILE A 189 -2.25 -12.88 -3.11
N GLU A 190 -2.05 -12.42 -1.87
CA GLU A 190 -2.31 -13.25 -0.70
C GLU A 190 -3.77 -13.72 -0.69
N GLU A 191 -4.03 -14.90 -0.14
CA GLU A 191 -5.33 -15.59 -0.19
C GLU A 191 -6.54 -14.75 0.27
N ASN A 192 -6.29 -13.64 0.97
CA ASN A 192 -7.31 -12.75 1.53
C ASN A 192 -7.55 -11.49 0.70
N ILE A 193 -6.94 -11.36 -0.47
CA ILE A 193 -7.14 -10.19 -1.34
C ILE A 193 -8.23 -10.52 -2.36
N LYS A 194 -9.33 -9.79 -2.28
CA LYS A 194 -10.43 -9.87 -3.23
C LYS A 194 -10.41 -8.67 -4.15
N ILE A 195 -10.21 -8.92 -5.43
CA ILE A 195 -10.24 -7.89 -6.47
C ILE A 195 -11.40 -8.21 -7.40
N GLY A 196 -12.26 -7.24 -7.59
CA GLY A 196 -13.39 -7.40 -8.49
C GLY A 196 -14.10 -6.08 -8.72
N ALA A 197 -14.84 -5.99 -9.81
CA ALA A 197 -15.73 -4.89 -10.08
C ALA A 197 -17.13 -5.45 -10.35
N SER A 198 -18.15 -4.94 -9.67
CA SER A 198 -19.53 -5.42 -9.84
C SER A 198 -20.29 -4.66 -10.94
N ASP A 199 -19.75 -3.54 -11.41
CA ASP A 199 -20.42 -2.60 -12.31
C ASP A 199 -19.73 -2.41 -13.67
N GLY A 200 -18.85 -3.34 -14.04
CA GLY A 200 -18.09 -3.23 -15.30
C GLY A 200 -16.88 -2.28 -15.25
N LYS A 201 -16.59 -1.65 -14.11
CA LYS A 201 -15.36 -0.88 -13.96
C LYS A 201 -14.16 -1.82 -13.88
N SER A 202 -13.09 -1.39 -14.48
CA SER A 202 -11.84 -2.15 -14.48
C SER A 202 -10.95 -1.73 -13.32
N VAL A 203 -10.25 -2.69 -12.75
CA VAL A 203 -9.21 -2.43 -11.77
C VAL A 203 -7.86 -2.52 -12.46
N TRP A 204 -7.14 -1.41 -12.51
CA TRP A 204 -5.80 -1.36 -13.05
C TRP A 204 -4.79 -1.58 -11.94
N LEU A 205 -3.99 -2.63 -12.06
CA LEU A 205 -2.87 -2.89 -11.18
C LEU A 205 -1.58 -2.73 -11.95
N SER A 206 -0.70 -1.88 -11.48
CA SER A 206 0.63 -1.74 -12.05
C SER A 206 1.65 -2.27 -11.03
N ALA A 207 2.44 -3.24 -11.48
CA ALA A 207 3.58 -3.76 -10.73
C ALA A 207 4.78 -3.82 -11.66
N THR A 208 5.88 -3.28 -11.24
CA THR A 208 7.13 -3.39 -11.98
C THR A 208 7.83 -4.70 -11.60
N GLY A 209 8.02 -5.56 -12.58
CA GLY A 209 8.98 -6.67 -12.48
C GLY A 209 8.44 -8.01 -11.99
N TRP A 210 7.11 -8.28 -11.83
CA TRP A 210 6.68 -9.49 -11.13
C TRP A 210 5.51 -10.25 -11.68
N GLN A 211 5.48 -11.56 -11.30
CA GLN A 211 4.41 -12.48 -11.63
C GLN A 211 3.16 -12.19 -10.82
N TRP A 212 2.05 -12.08 -11.51
CA TRP A 212 0.73 -12.12 -10.92
C TRP A 212 0.20 -13.55 -10.96
N ARG A 213 -0.21 -14.08 -9.82
CA ARG A 213 -1.07 -15.26 -9.77
C ARG A 213 -2.49 -14.79 -9.52
N HIS A 214 -3.34 -15.03 -10.47
CA HIS A 214 -4.78 -14.95 -10.25
C HIS A 214 -5.22 -16.23 -9.54
N ASN A 215 -6.13 -16.16 -8.57
CA ASN A 215 -6.60 -17.31 -7.80
C ASN A 215 -7.49 -18.28 -8.59
N GLN A 216 -7.49 -18.22 -9.92
CA GLN A 216 -8.26 -19.15 -10.77
C GLN A 216 -7.30 -19.96 -11.64
N GLU A 217 -7.52 -21.26 -11.66
CA GLU A 217 -6.86 -22.20 -12.56
C GLU A 217 -7.26 -21.95 -14.02
N PRO A 218 -6.29 -22.05 -14.96
CA PRO A 218 -4.86 -22.22 -14.78
C PRO A 218 -4.14 -20.89 -14.58
N TYR A 219 -3.22 -20.85 -13.64
CA TYR A 219 -2.43 -19.67 -13.31
C TYR A 219 -1.66 -19.15 -14.55
N LYS A 220 -1.95 -17.91 -14.95
CA LYS A 220 -1.12 -17.24 -15.94
C LYS A 220 0.02 -16.56 -15.22
N LYS A 221 1.24 -17.01 -15.50
CA LYS A 221 2.46 -16.32 -15.07
C LYS A 221 2.74 -15.19 -16.07
N TYR A 222 2.82 -13.95 -15.60
CA TYR A 222 3.24 -12.82 -16.41
C TYR A 222 4.64 -12.39 -15.98
N TRP A 223 5.55 -12.35 -16.96
CA TRP A 223 6.90 -11.84 -16.77
C TRP A 223 7.01 -10.53 -17.53
N GLY A 224 7.52 -9.47 -16.92
CA GLY A 224 7.72 -8.21 -17.59
C GLY A 224 8.34 -7.13 -16.72
N THR A 225 9.01 -6.21 -17.35
CA THR A 225 9.73 -5.10 -16.69
C THR A 225 8.80 -3.97 -16.24
N THR A 226 7.61 -3.87 -16.78
CA THR A 226 6.53 -2.97 -16.32
C THR A 226 5.24 -3.58 -16.82
N THR A 227 4.36 -3.97 -15.91
CA THR A 227 3.09 -4.55 -16.32
C THR A 227 1.96 -3.77 -15.69
N GLU A 228 1.21 -3.08 -16.51
CA GLU A 228 -0.13 -2.66 -16.16
C GLU A 228 -1.03 -3.86 -16.40
N LEU A 229 -1.61 -4.38 -15.34
CA LEU A 229 -2.59 -5.45 -15.43
C LEU A 229 -3.98 -4.85 -15.31
N LEU A 230 -4.72 -4.92 -16.40
CA LEU A 230 -6.15 -4.69 -16.38
C LEU A 230 -6.81 -5.97 -15.90
N ILE A 231 -7.43 -5.93 -14.75
CA ILE A 231 -8.29 -7.02 -14.29
C ILE A 231 -9.70 -6.71 -14.79
N PRO A 232 -10.20 -7.40 -15.81
CA PRO A 232 -11.56 -7.22 -16.26
C PRO A 232 -12.52 -7.69 -15.18
N ASN A 233 -13.70 -7.11 -15.19
CA ASN A 233 -14.80 -7.57 -14.36
C ASN A 233 -15.11 -9.03 -14.74
N GLU A 234 -14.94 -9.96 -13.83
CA GLU A 234 -15.47 -11.31 -14.00
C GLU A 234 -16.91 -11.30 -13.50
N ASN A 235 -17.85 -11.28 -14.45
CA ASN A 235 -19.27 -11.54 -14.20
C ASN A 235 -19.49 -13.01 -13.84
#